data_f23056aa0de08da617fe59a2189552a3
#
_entry.id   f23056aa0de08da617fe59a2189552a3
#
_cell.length_a   1.000
_cell.length_b   1.000
_cell.length_c   1.000
_cell.angle_alpha   90.00
_cell.angle_beta   90.00
_cell.angle_gamma   90.00
#
_symmetry.space_group_name_H-M   'P 1'
#
loop_
_entity.id
_entity.type
_entity.pdbx_description
1 polymer ?
#
loop_
_entity_poly.entity_id
_entity_poly.type
_entity_poly.pdbx_seq_one_letter_code
_entity_poly.pdbx_strand_id
1 'polypeptide(L)'
;MYPKYILYFALVANFFIKFLFMKKFFAFLTFFLVLFGLFGFFHIKSRFEAVSQNKEIILLELPKGSSPKNVSKILHQNNVWNDSDIFNLHCRLKKCALKAGWYEIPPHISLEELVALLSSGKNAVRKVTIPEGRASWEIPNYLQKAFPKIDSAKWNALVHDKNFANKLGVTIGNLEGYLLPDTYPFPVNALH
;
A
#
# COMPACT_ATOMS: atom_id res chain seq x y z
N MET A 1 -50.55 -65.64 -23.94
CA MET A 1 -51.21 -64.33 -23.63
C MET A 1 -50.43 -63.49 -22.61
N TYR A 2 -49.07 -63.30 -22.75
CA TYR A 2 -48.25 -62.56 -21.79
C TYR A 2 -47.16 -61.62 -22.37
N PRO A 3 -47.21 -61.12 -23.63
CA PRO A 3 -46.13 -60.25 -24.12
C PRO A 3 -46.24 -58.81 -23.65
N LYS A 4 -47.41 -58.28 -23.29
CA LYS A 4 -47.63 -56.91 -22.92
C LYS A 4 -46.99 -56.52 -21.55
N TYR A 5 -47.02 -57.42 -20.58
CA TYR A 5 -46.49 -57.18 -19.23
C TYR A 5 -44.95 -57.16 -19.20
N ILE A 6 -44.31 -57.96 -20.04
CA ILE A 6 -42.82 -57.95 -20.15
C ILE A 6 -42.33 -56.64 -20.76
N LEU A 7 -43.03 -56.07 -21.74
CA LEU A 7 -42.70 -54.80 -22.34
C LEU A 7 -42.83 -53.61 -21.35
N TYR A 8 -43.91 -53.64 -20.53
CA TYR A 8 -44.10 -52.64 -19.48
C TYR A 8 -43.03 -52.72 -18.41
N PHE A 9 -42.67 -53.93 -17.99
CA PHE A 9 -41.58 -54.08 -16.99
C PHE A 9 -40.21 -53.59 -17.50
N ALA A 10 -39.90 -53.89 -18.78
CA ALA A 10 -38.68 -53.43 -19.41
C ALA A 10 -38.64 -51.90 -19.55
N LEU A 11 -39.75 -51.23 -19.85
CA LEU A 11 -39.89 -49.80 -19.93
C LEU A 11 -39.68 -49.11 -18.56
N VAL A 12 -40.29 -49.65 -17.51
CA VAL A 12 -40.18 -49.16 -16.14
C VAL A 12 -38.75 -49.34 -15.61
N ALA A 13 -38.14 -50.52 -15.86
CA ALA A 13 -36.77 -50.80 -15.49
C ALA A 13 -35.77 -49.82 -16.19
N ASN A 14 -35.97 -49.56 -17.48
CA ASN A 14 -35.12 -48.63 -18.24
C ASN A 14 -35.28 -47.18 -17.77
N PHE A 15 -36.51 -46.77 -17.40
CA PHE A 15 -36.76 -45.45 -16.80
C PHE A 15 -36.08 -45.34 -15.43
N PHE A 16 -36.12 -46.36 -14.59
CA PHE A 16 -35.51 -46.39 -13.27
C PHE A 16 -33.98 -46.35 -13.35
N ILE A 17 -33.39 -47.06 -14.31
CA ILE A 17 -31.95 -47.06 -14.57
C ILE A 17 -31.50 -45.65 -15.04
N LYS A 18 -32.22 -45.03 -15.98
CA LYS A 18 -31.93 -43.66 -16.43
C LYS A 18 -32.04 -42.65 -15.28
N PHE A 19 -33.04 -42.78 -14.42
CA PHE A 19 -33.25 -41.93 -13.26
C PHE A 19 -32.11 -42.04 -12.23
N LEU A 20 -31.65 -43.28 -11.94
CA LEU A 20 -30.49 -43.53 -11.07
C LEU A 20 -29.18 -42.97 -11.67
N PHE A 21 -29.01 -43.10 -12.99
CA PHE A 21 -27.85 -42.55 -13.67
C PHE A 21 -27.85 -41.04 -13.64
N MET A 22 -29.00 -40.42 -13.82
CA MET A 22 -29.18 -38.97 -13.74
C MET A 22 -28.86 -38.44 -12.32
N LYS A 23 -29.32 -39.10 -11.26
CA LYS A 23 -28.98 -38.74 -9.87
C LYS A 23 -27.49 -38.84 -9.61
N LYS A 24 -26.81 -39.88 -10.06
CA LYS A 24 -25.35 -40.03 -9.94
C LYS A 24 -24.59 -38.94 -10.72
N PHE A 25 -25.07 -38.61 -11.91
CA PHE A 25 -24.50 -37.54 -12.72
C PHE A 25 -24.62 -36.17 -12.03
N PHE A 26 -25.80 -35.84 -11.48
CA PHE A 26 -25.98 -34.61 -10.73
C PHE A 26 -25.12 -34.57 -9.45
N ALA A 27 -25.00 -35.66 -8.72
CA ALA A 27 -24.16 -35.77 -7.54
C ALA A 27 -22.68 -35.59 -7.90
N PHE A 28 -22.22 -36.13 -9.01
CA PHE A 28 -20.88 -35.96 -9.52
C PHE A 28 -20.62 -34.49 -9.94
N LEU A 29 -21.57 -33.88 -10.64
CA LEU A 29 -21.47 -32.48 -11.05
C LEU A 29 -21.41 -31.53 -9.86
N THR A 30 -22.27 -31.73 -8.83
CA THR A 30 -22.23 -30.90 -7.61
C THR A 30 -20.94 -31.09 -6.83
N PHE A 31 -20.42 -32.31 -6.74
CA PHE A 31 -19.13 -32.60 -6.12
C PHE A 31 -17.98 -31.85 -6.81
N PHE A 32 -17.96 -31.86 -8.14
CA PHE A 32 -16.95 -31.12 -8.92
C PHE A 32 -17.07 -29.60 -8.77
N LEU A 33 -18.30 -29.06 -8.73
CA LEU A 33 -18.53 -27.62 -8.49
C LEU A 33 -18.04 -27.21 -7.10
N VAL A 34 -18.28 -28.03 -6.08
CA VAL A 34 -17.77 -27.75 -4.72
C VAL A 34 -16.25 -27.80 -4.67
N LEU A 35 -15.64 -28.82 -5.30
CA LEU A 35 -14.15 -28.88 -5.37
C LEU A 35 -13.55 -27.68 -6.10
N PHE A 36 -14.15 -27.28 -7.21
CA PHE A 36 -13.69 -26.12 -7.97
C PHE A 36 -13.86 -24.82 -7.17
N GLY A 37 -14.98 -24.69 -6.45
CA GLY A 37 -15.21 -23.57 -5.53
C GLY A 37 -14.19 -23.51 -4.38
N LEU A 38 -13.89 -24.65 -3.76
CA LEU A 38 -12.87 -24.77 -2.72
C LEU A 38 -11.47 -24.42 -3.27
N PHE A 39 -11.12 -24.95 -4.43
CA PHE A 39 -9.85 -24.66 -5.08
C PHE A 39 -9.71 -23.17 -5.39
N GLY A 40 -10.75 -22.54 -5.96
CA GLY A 40 -10.78 -21.10 -6.20
C GLY A 40 -10.66 -20.29 -4.92
N PHE A 41 -11.36 -20.68 -3.86
CA PHE A 41 -11.29 -20.04 -2.56
C PHE A 41 -9.88 -20.10 -1.96
N PHE A 42 -9.26 -21.28 -1.95
CA PHE A 42 -7.87 -21.43 -1.46
C PHE A 42 -6.87 -20.63 -2.28
N HIS A 43 -7.02 -20.62 -3.60
CA HIS A 43 -6.15 -19.86 -4.50
C HIS A 43 -6.25 -18.35 -4.27
N ILE A 44 -7.46 -17.82 -4.10
CA ILE A 44 -7.69 -16.41 -3.81
C ILE A 44 -7.14 -16.06 -2.41
N LYS A 45 -7.42 -16.89 -1.40
CA LYS A 45 -6.96 -16.68 -0.02
C LYS A 45 -5.43 -16.56 0.04
N SER A 46 -4.71 -17.47 -0.61
CA SER A 46 -3.24 -17.46 -0.68
C SER A 46 -2.68 -16.16 -1.27
N ARG A 47 -3.36 -15.56 -2.26
CA ARG A 47 -2.95 -14.29 -2.85
C ARG A 47 -3.18 -13.10 -1.91
N PHE A 48 -4.17 -13.15 -1.04
CA PHE A 48 -4.39 -12.12 0.00
C PHE A 48 -3.38 -12.21 1.14
N GLU A 49 -2.88 -13.40 1.45
CA GLU A 49 -1.87 -13.64 2.48
C GLU A 49 -0.43 -13.41 1.97
N ALA A 50 -0.26 -13.09 0.68
CA ALA A 50 1.03 -12.75 0.13
C ALA A 50 1.64 -11.51 0.83
N VAL A 51 2.96 -11.50 0.92
CA VAL A 51 3.73 -10.35 1.40
C VAL A 51 4.43 -9.67 0.24
N SER A 52 4.82 -8.41 0.43
CA SER A 52 5.58 -7.65 -0.55
C SER A 52 6.93 -8.33 -0.85
N GLN A 53 7.44 -8.14 -2.06
CA GLN A 53 8.69 -8.76 -2.51
C GLN A 53 9.92 -7.88 -2.28
N ASN A 54 9.75 -6.67 -1.81
CA ASN A 54 10.87 -5.78 -1.51
C ASN A 54 11.70 -6.32 -0.34
N LYS A 55 13.02 -6.27 -0.52
CA LYS A 55 13.99 -6.72 0.50
C LYS A 55 14.49 -5.59 1.39
N GLU A 56 14.30 -4.35 0.96
CA GLU A 56 14.74 -3.13 1.63
C GLU A 56 13.57 -2.17 1.80
N ILE A 57 13.75 -1.17 2.65
CA ILE A 57 12.77 -0.09 2.82
C ILE A 57 12.70 0.70 1.52
N ILE A 58 11.51 0.79 0.96
CA ILE A 58 11.24 1.60 -0.24
C ILE A 58 10.55 2.90 0.16
N LEU A 59 11.13 4.01 -0.29
CA LEU A 59 10.48 5.31 -0.17
C LEU A 59 9.57 5.52 -1.39
N LEU A 60 8.26 5.65 -1.14
CA LEU A 60 7.25 5.74 -2.18
C LEU A 60 6.44 7.03 -2.06
N GLU A 61 6.28 7.73 -3.18
CA GLU A 61 5.39 8.88 -3.28
C GLU A 61 4.02 8.48 -3.82
N LEU A 62 2.96 8.89 -3.14
CA LEU A 62 1.59 8.82 -3.64
C LEU A 62 1.09 10.22 -3.96
N PRO A 63 0.86 10.54 -5.25
CA PRO A 63 0.32 11.83 -5.67
C PRO A 63 -1.09 12.09 -5.13
N LYS A 64 -1.44 13.36 -4.93
CA LYS A 64 -2.78 13.76 -4.50
C LYS A 64 -3.83 13.33 -5.53
N GLY A 65 -4.95 12.78 -5.03
CA GLY A 65 -6.06 12.34 -5.87
C GLY A 65 -5.83 11.01 -6.58
N SER A 66 -4.82 10.22 -6.20
CA SER A 66 -4.56 8.90 -6.78
C SER A 66 -5.69 7.92 -6.49
N SER A 67 -6.28 7.36 -7.54
CA SER A 67 -7.24 6.26 -7.41
C SER A 67 -6.53 4.96 -7.00
N PRO A 68 -7.22 3.97 -6.39
CA PRO A 68 -6.62 2.68 -6.07
C PRO A 68 -5.93 2.01 -7.27
N LYS A 69 -6.49 2.17 -8.48
CA LYS A 69 -5.89 1.66 -9.72
C LYS A 69 -4.57 2.35 -10.06
N ASN A 70 -4.44 3.65 -9.81
CA ASN A 70 -3.18 4.37 -10.02
C ASN A 70 -2.16 3.98 -8.95
N VAL A 71 -2.59 3.85 -7.69
CA VAL A 71 -1.73 3.40 -6.60
C VAL A 71 -1.19 2.01 -6.87
N SER A 72 -2.03 1.05 -7.32
CA SER A 72 -1.57 -0.30 -7.65
C SER A 72 -0.51 -0.31 -8.76
N LYS A 73 -0.61 0.59 -9.76
CA LYS A 73 0.42 0.75 -10.79
C LYS A 73 1.74 1.28 -10.22
N ILE A 74 1.66 2.29 -9.33
CA ILE A 74 2.84 2.87 -8.68
C ILE A 74 3.54 1.81 -7.81
N LEU A 75 2.78 1.01 -7.06
CA LEU A 75 3.30 -0.10 -6.25
C LEU A 75 4.00 -1.15 -7.11
N HIS A 76 3.41 -1.50 -8.25
CA HIS A 76 3.99 -2.45 -9.20
C HIS A 76 5.29 -1.92 -9.83
N GLN A 77 5.29 -0.65 -10.29
CA GLN A 77 6.47 -0.01 -10.89
C GLN A 77 7.66 0.09 -9.94
N ASN A 78 7.40 0.20 -8.64
CA ASN A 78 8.43 0.26 -7.60
C ASN A 78 8.72 -1.12 -6.96
N ASN A 79 8.25 -2.21 -7.55
CA ASN A 79 8.44 -3.58 -7.05
C ASN A 79 7.99 -3.79 -5.59
N VAL A 80 7.02 -3.00 -5.13
CA VAL A 80 6.44 -3.14 -3.79
C VAL A 80 5.37 -4.23 -3.80
N TRP A 81 4.45 -4.17 -4.78
CA TRP A 81 3.33 -5.11 -4.87
C TRP A 81 3.03 -5.46 -6.32
N ASN A 82 3.16 -6.73 -6.68
CA ASN A 82 3.04 -7.16 -8.07
C ASN A 82 1.60 -7.53 -8.48
N ASP A 83 0.74 -7.87 -7.51
CA ASP A 83 -0.63 -8.29 -7.78
C ASP A 83 -1.61 -7.10 -7.72
N SER A 84 -1.66 -6.34 -8.81
CA SER A 84 -2.54 -5.17 -8.91
C SER A 84 -4.02 -5.51 -8.76
N ASP A 85 -4.45 -6.71 -9.19
CA ASP A 85 -5.85 -7.11 -9.15
C ASP A 85 -6.31 -7.37 -7.72
N ILE A 86 -5.49 -8.08 -6.95
CA ILE A 86 -5.76 -8.33 -5.53
C ILE A 86 -5.74 -7.04 -4.72
N PHE A 87 -4.79 -6.14 -4.97
CA PHE A 87 -4.77 -4.82 -4.33
C PHE A 87 -6.06 -4.04 -4.61
N ASN A 88 -6.46 -3.95 -5.88
CA ASN A 88 -7.67 -3.24 -6.28
C ASN A 88 -8.94 -3.89 -5.70
N LEU A 89 -9.01 -5.22 -5.69
CA LEU A 89 -10.12 -5.98 -5.09
C LEU A 89 -10.21 -5.71 -3.58
N HIS A 90 -9.07 -5.76 -2.87
CA HIS A 90 -9.00 -5.47 -1.44
C HIS A 90 -9.50 -4.05 -1.14
N CYS A 91 -8.98 -3.06 -1.87
CA CYS A 91 -9.40 -1.66 -1.72
C CYS A 91 -10.88 -1.44 -2.03
N ARG A 92 -11.44 -2.17 -2.99
CA ARG A 92 -12.87 -2.11 -3.32
C ARG A 92 -13.74 -2.69 -2.19
N LEU A 93 -13.35 -3.83 -1.63
CA LEU A 93 -14.08 -4.50 -0.55
C LEU A 93 -14.01 -3.71 0.76
N LYS A 94 -12.83 -3.22 1.12
CA LYS A 94 -12.59 -2.48 2.37
C LYS A 94 -12.86 -0.97 2.25
N LYS A 95 -13.22 -0.46 1.06
CA LYS A 95 -13.42 0.98 0.77
C LYS A 95 -12.22 1.81 1.22
N CYS A 96 -11.01 1.42 0.81
CA CYS A 96 -9.76 2.05 1.24
C CYS A 96 -9.74 3.56 0.96
N ALA A 97 -9.43 4.36 1.96
CA ALA A 97 -9.20 5.79 1.85
C ALA A 97 -7.70 6.07 1.76
N LEU A 98 -7.08 5.82 0.59
CA LEU A 98 -5.66 6.03 0.38
C LEU A 98 -5.34 7.53 0.39
N LYS A 99 -4.32 7.92 1.16
CA LYS A 99 -3.91 9.32 1.33
C LYS A 99 -2.63 9.60 0.55
N ALA A 100 -2.55 10.80 0.00
CA ALA A 100 -1.34 11.27 -0.68
C ALA A 100 -0.21 11.53 0.31
N GLY A 101 1.02 11.35 -0.14
CA GLY A 101 2.21 11.62 0.66
C GLY A 101 3.36 10.69 0.39
N TRP A 102 4.40 10.81 1.17
CA TRP A 102 5.58 9.96 1.13
C TRP A 102 5.50 8.90 2.21
N TYR A 103 5.76 7.64 1.84
CA TYR A 103 5.67 6.49 2.71
C TYR A 103 6.95 5.68 2.67
N GLU A 104 7.45 5.29 3.84
CA GLU A 104 8.50 4.27 3.98
C GLU A 104 7.82 2.92 4.09
N ILE A 105 8.01 2.09 3.06
CA ILE A 105 7.41 0.76 2.99
C ILE A 105 8.44 -0.25 3.45
N PRO A 106 8.19 -0.92 4.58
CA PRO A 106 9.11 -1.93 5.10
C PRO A 106 9.15 -3.17 4.18
N PRO A 107 10.23 -3.96 4.24
CA PRO A 107 10.30 -5.22 3.53
C PRO A 107 9.24 -6.21 4.05
N HIS A 108 8.79 -7.09 3.16
CA HIS A 108 7.85 -8.18 3.49
C HIS A 108 6.54 -7.74 4.15
N ILE A 109 6.06 -6.52 3.85
CA ILE A 109 4.79 -6.02 4.37
C ILE A 109 3.61 -6.81 3.76
N SER A 110 2.62 -7.16 4.57
CA SER A 110 1.38 -7.77 4.11
C SER A 110 0.48 -6.77 3.38
N LEU A 111 -0.47 -7.25 2.57
CA LEU A 111 -1.42 -6.39 1.86
C LEU A 111 -2.23 -5.52 2.83
N GLU A 112 -2.67 -6.09 3.93
CA GLU A 112 -3.49 -5.38 4.92
C GLU A 112 -2.71 -4.27 5.62
N GLU A 113 -1.47 -4.55 6.04
CA GLU A 113 -0.56 -3.56 6.63
C GLU A 113 -0.19 -2.46 5.62
N LEU A 114 0.08 -2.82 4.36
CA LEU A 114 0.37 -1.86 3.29
C LEU A 114 -0.81 -0.90 3.09
N VAL A 115 -2.03 -1.42 2.98
CA VAL A 115 -3.23 -0.58 2.82
C VAL A 115 -3.47 0.27 4.07
N ALA A 116 -3.28 -0.29 5.28
CA ALA A 116 -3.37 0.46 6.53
C ALA A 116 -2.36 1.61 6.59
N LEU A 117 -1.09 1.35 6.20
CA LEU A 117 -0.04 2.36 6.13
C LEU A 117 -0.44 3.50 5.18
N LEU A 118 -0.83 3.18 3.94
CA LEU A 118 -1.21 4.17 2.92
C LEU A 118 -2.50 4.92 3.27
N SER A 119 -3.38 4.34 4.07
CA SER A 119 -4.63 4.96 4.54
C SER A 119 -4.43 5.82 5.79
N SER A 120 -3.39 5.56 6.58
CA SER A 120 -3.10 6.29 7.82
C SER A 120 -2.80 7.77 7.57
N GLY A 121 -2.16 8.09 6.42
CA GLY A 121 -1.64 9.42 6.09
C GLY A 121 -0.40 9.80 6.90
N LYS A 122 0.22 8.84 7.57
CA LYS A 122 1.49 9.05 8.27
C LYS A 122 2.61 9.13 7.23
N ASN A 123 2.92 10.35 6.82
CA ASN A 123 4.01 10.58 5.88
C ASN A 123 5.35 10.23 6.51
N ALA A 124 6.25 9.70 5.69
CA ALA A 124 7.63 9.48 6.07
C ALA A 124 8.29 10.83 6.40
N VAL A 125 8.82 10.93 7.60
CA VAL A 125 9.51 12.14 8.07
C VAL A 125 10.88 11.77 8.65
N ARG A 126 11.87 12.62 8.37
CA ARG A 126 13.16 12.56 9.05
C ARG A 126 13.15 13.56 10.18
N LYS A 127 13.45 13.10 11.38
CA LYS A 127 13.56 13.99 12.56
C LYS A 127 14.99 14.49 12.65
N VAL A 128 15.15 15.82 12.74
CA VAL A 128 16.44 16.45 12.99
C VAL A 128 16.36 17.20 14.31
N THR A 129 17.20 16.82 15.25
CA THR A 129 17.31 17.49 16.55
C THR A 129 18.41 18.55 16.50
N ILE A 130 18.04 19.79 16.79
CA ILE A 130 18.95 20.92 16.96
C ILE A 130 19.12 21.11 18.47
N PRO A 131 20.32 20.85 19.04
CA PRO A 131 20.58 21.02 20.47
C PRO A 131 20.57 22.49 20.89
N GLU A 132 20.37 22.73 22.17
CA GLU A 132 20.48 24.05 22.76
C GLU A 132 21.91 24.64 22.63
N GLY A 133 22.00 25.96 22.59
CA GLY A 133 23.28 26.71 22.56
C GLY A 133 24.02 26.63 21.23
N ARG A 134 23.33 26.27 20.13
CA ARG A 134 23.91 26.24 18.80
C ARG A 134 23.67 27.55 18.04
N ALA A 135 24.74 28.08 17.45
CA ALA A 135 24.64 29.21 16.57
C ALA A 135 24.08 28.81 15.19
N SER A 136 23.49 29.75 14.47
CA SER A 136 22.81 29.47 13.20
C SER A 136 23.70 28.80 12.15
N TRP A 137 25.00 29.14 12.12
CA TRP A 137 25.97 28.53 11.18
C TRP A 137 26.35 27.07 11.51
N GLU A 138 26.05 26.59 12.71
CA GLU A 138 26.26 25.17 13.09
C GLU A 138 25.11 24.29 12.69
N ILE A 139 23.89 24.85 12.49
CA ILE A 139 22.67 24.13 12.19
C ILE A 139 22.77 23.28 10.93
N PRO A 140 23.40 23.74 9.83
CA PRO A 140 23.58 22.91 8.64
C PRO A 140 24.24 21.56 8.90
N ASN A 141 25.15 21.46 9.86
CA ASN A 141 25.84 20.24 10.22
C ASN A 141 24.87 19.17 10.78
N TYR A 142 23.82 19.59 11.49
CA TYR A 142 22.76 18.71 12.00
C TYR A 142 21.80 18.30 10.89
N LEU A 143 21.44 19.23 10.02
CA LEU A 143 20.57 18.99 8.88
C LEU A 143 21.24 18.08 7.85
N GLN A 144 22.54 18.21 7.59
CA GLN A 144 23.29 17.40 6.62
C GLN A 144 23.34 15.92 7.00
N LYS A 145 23.24 15.56 8.29
CA LYS A 145 23.14 14.16 8.73
C LYS A 145 21.89 13.46 8.16
N ALA A 146 20.79 14.19 8.03
CA ALA A 146 19.54 13.68 7.48
C ALA A 146 19.41 13.99 5.98
N PHE A 147 19.97 15.11 5.53
CA PHE A 147 19.86 15.67 4.18
C PHE A 147 21.24 16.11 3.66
N PRO A 148 22.04 15.18 3.12
CA PRO A 148 23.44 15.46 2.74
C PRO A 148 23.62 16.57 1.68
N LYS A 149 22.56 16.88 0.91
CA LYS A 149 22.58 17.89 -0.15
C LYS A 149 22.42 19.35 0.35
N ILE A 150 22.22 19.56 1.64
CA ILE A 150 22.11 20.92 2.18
C ILE A 150 23.42 21.66 1.99
N ASP A 151 23.33 22.84 1.35
CA ASP A 151 24.43 23.76 1.14
C ASP A 151 24.53 24.73 2.33
N SER A 152 25.58 24.58 3.14
CA SER A 152 25.82 25.41 4.31
C SER A 152 26.04 26.90 3.93
N ALA A 153 26.60 27.18 2.75
CA ALA A 153 26.82 28.56 2.30
C ALA A 153 25.48 29.25 1.98
N LYS A 154 24.59 28.55 1.27
CA LYS A 154 23.23 29.05 1.00
C LYS A 154 22.42 29.22 2.27
N TRP A 155 22.54 28.29 3.22
CA TRP A 155 21.91 28.42 4.53
C TRP A 155 22.33 29.69 5.23
N ASN A 156 23.66 29.91 5.37
CA ASN A 156 24.19 31.07 6.04
C ASN A 156 23.78 32.38 5.33
N ALA A 157 23.78 32.39 4.00
CA ALA A 157 23.31 33.55 3.23
C ALA A 157 21.84 33.87 3.54
N LEU A 158 20.95 32.85 3.61
CA LEU A 158 19.52 33.02 3.93
C LEU A 158 19.30 33.52 5.37
N VAL A 159 20.05 32.99 6.34
CA VAL A 159 19.93 33.39 7.75
C VAL A 159 20.26 34.87 7.92
N HIS A 160 21.23 35.42 7.14
CA HIS A 160 21.66 36.79 7.21
C HIS A 160 20.98 37.71 6.17
N ASP A 161 20.05 37.16 5.36
CA ASP A 161 19.29 37.97 4.39
C ASP A 161 18.18 38.77 5.08
N LYS A 162 18.35 40.08 5.15
CA LYS A 162 17.36 41.01 5.72
C LYS A 162 15.98 40.92 5.04
N ASN A 163 15.95 40.75 3.72
CA ASN A 163 14.70 40.67 2.99
C ASN A 163 13.95 39.34 3.30
N PHE A 164 14.72 38.26 3.45
CA PHE A 164 14.17 36.98 3.85
C PHE A 164 13.64 37.00 5.30
N ALA A 165 14.42 37.58 6.23
CA ALA A 165 14.00 37.80 7.62
C ALA A 165 12.69 38.59 7.71
N ASN A 166 12.63 39.74 6.98
CA ASN A 166 11.42 40.57 6.94
C ASN A 166 10.18 39.85 6.40
N LYS A 167 10.34 38.98 5.38
CA LYS A 167 9.23 38.15 4.87
C LYS A 167 8.69 37.18 5.92
N LEU A 168 9.53 36.78 6.87
CA LEU A 168 9.15 35.93 8.00
C LEU A 168 8.66 36.72 9.22
N GLY A 169 8.54 38.05 9.11
CA GLY A 169 8.10 38.93 10.20
C GLY A 169 9.20 39.27 11.22
N VAL A 170 10.45 38.96 10.91
CA VAL A 170 11.63 39.28 11.76
C VAL A 170 12.23 40.61 11.37
N THR A 171 12.12 41.60 12.24
CA THR A 171 12.52 42.99 11.96
C THR A 171 14.00 43.33 12.26
N ILE A 172 14.71 42.46 13.00
CA ILE A 172 16.11 42.69 13.39
C ILE A 172 17.13 42.44 12.28
N GLY A 173 16.68 42.02 11.11
CA GLY A 173 17.50 41.93 9.89
C GLY A 173 18.27 40.59 9.69
N ASN A 174 18.20 39.66 10.61
CA ASN A 174 18.70 38.30 10.47
C ASN A 174 17.84 37.29 11.29
N LEU A 175 18.09 35.99 11.11
CA LEU A 175 17.37 34.93 11.81
C LEU A 175 18.17 34.35 12.99
N GLU A 176 19.28 34.94 13.39
CA GLU A 176 20.05 34.51 14.57
C GLU A 176 19.17 34.61 15.82
N GLY A 177 19.12 33.55 16.62
CA GLY A 177 18.27 33.48 17.82
C GLY A 177 16.80 33.09 17.58
N TYR A 178 16.33 33.05 16.31
CA TYR A 178 14.97 32.63 15.96
C TYR A 178 14.86 31.14 15.63
N LEU A 179 15.99 30.48 15.44
CA LEU A 179 16.05 29.02 15.18
C LEU A 179 16.14 28.30 16.52
N LEU A 180 14.97 27.99 17.06
CA LEU A 180 14.86 27.40 18.40
C LEU A 180 15.43 25.97 18.44
N PRO A 181 16.05 25.56 19.57
CA PRO A 181 16.43 24.18 19.79
C PRO A 181 15.17 23.33 19.95
N ASP A 182 15.01 22.33 19.05
CA ASP A 182 13.89 21.39 19.06
C ASP A 182 14.19 20.21 18.13
N THR A 183 13.29 19.23 18.11
CA THR A 183 13.29 18.12 17.15
C THR A 183 12.28 18.40 16.04
N TYR A 184 12.76 18.79 14.89
CA TYR A 184 11.96 19.16 13.73
C TYR A 184 11.67 17.95 12.83
N PRO A 185 10.39 17.62 12.55
CA PRO A 185 10.02 16.61 11.57
C PRO A 185 10.02 17.21 10.17
N PHE A 186 10.94 16.80 9.32
CA PHE A 186 10.98 17.19 7.91
C PHE A 186 10.43 16.07 7.03
N PRO A 187 9.54 16.36 6.07
CA PRO A 187 9.18 15.38 5.04
C PRO A 187 10.44 14.88 4.33
N VAL A 188 10.53 13.59 4.03
CA VAL A 188 11.73 12.99 3.41
C VAL A 188 12.10 13.62 2.05
N ASN A 189 11.13 14.24 1.38
CA ASN A 189 11.31 14.94 0.10
C ASN A 189 11.56 16.45 0.24
N ALA A 190 11.63 17.00 1.45
CA ALA A 190 11.71 18.45 1.68
C ALA A 190 12.92 19.12 1.00
N LEU A 191 13.95 18.36 0.65
CA LEU A 191 15.25 18.87 0.19
C LEU A 191 15.82 18.06 -1.00
N HIS A 192 14.94 17.59 -1.87
CA HIS A 192 15.31 16.97 -3.16
C HIS A 192 15.38 17.99 -4.29
#